data_bb7f9e87407e6810232f884d482d44fe
#
_entry.id   bb7f9e87407e6810232f884d482d44fe
#
_cell.length_a   1.000
_cell.length_b   1.000
_cell.length_c   1.000
_cell.angle_alpha   90.00
_cell.angle_beta   90.00
_cell.angle_gamma   90.00
#
_symmetry.space_group_name_H-M   'P 1'
#
loop_
_entity.id
_entity.type
_entity.pdbx_description
1 polymer ?
#
loop_
_entity_poly.entity_id
_entity_poly.type
_entity_poly.pdbx_seq_one_letter_code
_entity_poly.pdbx_strand_id
1 'polypeptide(L)'
;RIRRVDGWGQLSTKQAVKRLHELGVEYDVDFMNIDSGGIGAPIISLLKEEHPPDTRRYRVVEMNASAAPPDRRRWVNARAWWYDRLREDMNMGLVDLDLPRQDSVLRKQMTAVNAFIAEGARAGAIQMESKRDMKARVGYSPDEVDALVYAHMTPEELETKQAATKTTVYESPAETMIAVPDYLRAIEGIFDVGF
;
A
#
# COMPACT_ATOMS: atom_id res chain seq x y z
N ARG A 1 14.90 3.99 0.74
CA ARG A 1 15.08 4.66 2.03
C ARG A 1 13.92 5.60 2.32
N ILE A 2 13.28 5.45 3.48
CA ILE A 2 12.18 6.30 3.94
C ILE A 2 12.76 7.38 4.83
N ARG A 3 12.56 8.64 4.48
CA ARG A 3 13.19 9.79 5.16
C ARG A 3 12.25 10.56 6.06
N ARG A 4 10.93 10.50 5.78
CA ARG A 4 9.96 11.33 6.48
C ARG A 4 8.56 10.70 6.43
N VAL A 5 7.83 10.80 7.52
CA VAL A 5 6.40 10.50 7.61
C VAL A 5 5.73 11.70 8.28
N ASP A 6 4.76 12.31 7.60
CA ASP A 6 3.99 13.46 8.12
C ASP A 6 2.49 13.16 8.12
N GLY A 7 1.81 13.56 9.16
CA GLY A 7 0.36 13.56 9.24
C GLY A 7 -0.20 14.98 9.21
N TRP A 8 -1.21 15.23 8.36
CA TRP A 8 -1.91 16.51 8.31
C TRP A 8 -3.39 16.30 8.60
N GLY A 9 -3.92 17.01 9.57
CA GLY A 9 -5.35 17.05 9.86
C GLY A 9 -5.99 18.32 9.30
N GLN A 10 -7.29 18.24 8.96
CA GLN A 10 -8.17 19.40 8.68
C GLN A 10 -7.75 20.32 7.50
N LEU A 11 -6.99 19.82 6.53
CA LEU A 11 -6.73 20.57 5.31
C LEU A 11 -7.93 20.49 4.35
N SER A 12 -8.27 21.63 3.72
CA SER A 12 -9.11 21.61 2.53
C SER A 12 -8.40 20.91 1.38
N THR A 13 -9.15 20.42 0.38
CA THR A 13 -8.57 19.77 -0.82
C THR A 13 -7.52 20.68 -1.48
N LYS A 14 -7.80 21.97 -1.60
CA LYS A 14 -6.87 22.95 -2.19
C LYS A 14 -5.59 23.11 -1.38
N GLN A 15 -5.68 23.13 -0.06
CA GLN A 15 -4.51 23.20 0.82
C GLN A 15 -3.67 21.90 0.74
N ALA A 16 -4.34 20.74 0.66
CA ALA A 16 -3.67 19.45 0.48
C ALA A 16 -2.93 19.38 -0.85
N VAL A 17 -3.53 19.82 -1.96
CA VAL A 17 -2.91 19.89 -3.29
C VAL A 17 -1.68 20.78 -3.27
N LYS A 18 -1.79 22.01 -2.72
CA LYS A 18 -0.66 22.91 -2.57
C LYS A 18 0.49 22.27 -1.80
N ARG A 19 0.19 21.65 -0.65
CA ARG A 19 1.19 21.00 0.18
C ARG A 19 1.86 19.82 -0.50
N LEU A 20 1.09 18.98 -1.21
CA LEU A 20 1.63 17.86 -1.98
C LEU A 20 2.56 18.34 -3.09
N HIS A 21 2.16 19.40 -3.82
CA HIS A 21 3.02 19.96 -4.85
C HIS A 21 4.33 20.53 -4.28
N GLU A 22 4.26 21.30 -3.19
CA GLU A 22 5.43 21.82 -2.49
C GLU A 22 6.41 20.70 -2.08
N LEU A 23 5.90 19.61 -1.51
CA LEU A 23 6.71 18.44 -1.15
C LEU A 23 7.30 17.74 -2.37
N GLY A 24 6.53 17.60 -3.44
CA GLY A 24 7.02 17.02 -4.69
C GLY A 24 8.21 17.78 -5.26
N VAL A 25 8.19 19.12 -5.15
CA VAL A 25 9.28 20.00 -5.56
C VAL A 25 10.43 19.99 -4.56
N GLU A 26 10.14 20.10 -3.26
CA GLU A 26 11.14 20.13 -2.18
C GLU A 26 12.03 18.87 -2.19
N TYR A 27 11.42 17.70 -2.42
CA TYR A 27 12.14 16.42 -2.42
C TYR A 27 12.56 15.92 -3.79
N ASP A 28 12.29 16.71 -4.86
CA ASP A 28 12.59 16.38 -6.26
C ASP A 28 12.17 14.94 -6.60
N VAL A 29 10.91 14.62 -6.31
CA VAL A 29 10.40 13.26 -6.47
C VAL A 29 10.12 12.94 -7.95
N ASP A 30 10.37 11.71 -8.38
CA ASP A 30 10.06 11.24 -9.72
C ASP A 30 8.56 10.94 -9.89
N PHE A 31 7.91 10.46 -8.83
CA PHE A 31 6.48 10.14 -8.84
C PHE A 31 5.85 10.34 -7.46
N MET A 32 4.53 10.49 -7.46
CA MET A 32 3.72 10.67 -6.27
C MET A 32 2.54 9.71 -6.31
N ASN A 33 2.54 8.73 -5.41
CA ASN A 33 1.48 7.73 -5.27
C ASN A 33 0.38 8.28 -4.35
N ILE A 34 -0.85 8.39 -4.86
CA ILE A 34 -1.98 8.96 -4.13
C ILE A 34 -3.14 7.96 -4.11
N ASP A 35 -3.68 7.65 -2.93
CA ASP A 35 -4.89 6.84 -2.80
C ASP A 35 -6.04 7.46 -3.62
N SER A 36 -6.60 6.72 -4.57
CA SER A 36 -7.73 7.17 -5.39
C SER A 36 -9.09 6.97 -4.70
N GLY A 37 -9.10 6.42 -3.49
CA GLY A 37 -10.31 6.25 -2.68
C GLY A 37 -10.72 7.51 -1.93
N GLY A 38 -12.02 7.67 -1.65
CA GLY A 38 -12.56 8.72 -0.79
C GLY A 38 -12.12 10.13 -1.20
N ILE A 39 -11.42 10.83 -0.31
CA ILE A 39 -10.93 12.20 -0.52
C ILE A 39 -9.74 12.29 -1.49
N GLY A 40 -9.10 11.20 -1.82
CA GLY A 40 -7.94 11.20 -2.72
C GLY A 40 -8.31 11.50 -4.17
N ALA A 41 -9.45 11.02 -4.65
CA ALA A 41 -9.90 11.29 -6.03
C ALA A 41 -10.01 12.80 -6.35
N PRO A 42 -10.69 13.64 -5.56
CA PRO A 42 -10.72 15.08 -5.80
C PRO A 42 -9.34 15.74 -5.64
N ILE A 43 -8.48 15.24 -4.77
CA ILE A 43 -7.09 15.74 -4.65
C ILE A 43 -6.31 15.45 -5.93
N ILE A 44 -6.39 14.24 -6.48
CA ILE A 44 -5.73 13.85 -7.72
C ILE A 44 -6.22 14.72 -8.89
N SER A 45 -7.54 14.91 -9.02
CA SER A 45 -8.13 15.72 -10.09
C SER A 45 -7.63 17.16 -10.04
N LEU A 46 -7.71 17.78 -8.86
CA LEU A 46 -7.29 19.17 -8.67
C LEU A 46 -5.75 19.34 -8.83
N LEU A 47 -4.97 18.37 -8.36
CA LEU A 47 -3.51 18.37 -8.53
C LEU A 47 -3.11 18.31 -10.01
N LYS A 48 -3.81 17.51 -10.82
CA LYS A 48 -3.58 17.41 -12.27
C LYS A 48 -4.03 18.65 -13.01
N GLU A 49 -5.07 19.32 -12.53
CA GLU A 49 -5.60 20.57 -13.08
C GLU A 49 -4.69 21.77 -12.78
N GLU A 50 -4.34 21.99 -11.50
CA GLU A 50 -3.52 23.14 -11.07
C GLU A 50 -2.04 22.98 -11.47
N HIS A 51 -1.55 21.74 -11.59
CA HIS A 51 -0.17 21.41 -11.96
C HIS A 51 -0.16 20.34 -13.06
N PRO A 52 -0.44 20.70 -14.33
CA PRO A 52 -0.42 19.78 -15.46
C PRO A 52 0.98 19.20 -15.72
N PRO A 53 1.12 18.08 -16.48
CA PRO A 53 2.38 17.36 -16.64
C PRO A 53 3.55 18.18 -17.16
N ASP A 54 3.29 19.23 -17.94
CA ASP A 54 4.27 20.15 -18.49
C ASP A 54 4.81 21.18 -17.48
N THR A 55 4.12 21.36 -16.35
CA THR A 55 4.50 22.32 -15.30
C THR A 55 5.07 21.65 -14.04
N ARG A 56 5.00 20.32 -13.94
CA ARG A 56 5.53 19.55 -12.79
C ARG A 56 6.55 18.51 -13.26
N ARG A 57 7.56 18.23 -12.42
CA ARG A 57 8.60 17.26 -12.73
C ARG A 57 8.23 15.82 -12.36
N TYR A 58 7.23 15.62 -11.50
CA TYR A 58 6.83 14.32 -10.99
C TYR A 58 5.58 13.79 -11.70
N ARG A 59 5.47 12.47 -11.73
CA ARG A 59 4.29 11.76 -12.21
C ARG A 59 3.31 11.53 -11.07
N VAL A 60 2.02 11.75 -11.28
CA VAL A 60 0.95 11.39 -10.33
C VAL A 60 0.45 9.99 -10.66
N VAL A 61 0.53 9.08 -9.70
CA VAL A 61 0.10 7.69 -9.80
C VAL A 61 -1.11 7.46 -8.91
N GLU A 62 -2.19 6.96 -9.50
CA GLU A 62 -3.43 6.67 -8.78
C GLU A 62 -3.39 5.28 -8.17
N MET A 63 -3.48 5.20 -6.84
CA MET A 63 -3.44 3.96 -6.09
C MET A 63 -4.86 3.51 -5.73
N ASN A 64 -5.38 2.52 -6.44
CA ASN A 64 -6.68 1.92 -6.14
C ASN A 64 -6.51 0.64 -5.32
N ALA A 65 -6.70 0.73 -4.01
CA ALA A 65 -6.55 -0.38 -3.07
C ALA A 65 -7.48 -1.58 -3.35
N SER A 66 -8.63 -1.33 -4.01
CA SER A 66 -9.61 -2.36 -4.37
C SER A 66 -9.36 -2.97 -5.75
N ALA A 67 -8.39 -2.48 -6.51
CA ALA A 67 -8.07 -3.02 -7.83
C ALA A 67 -7.66 -4.49 -7.77
N ALA A 68 -7.72 -5.16 -8.93
CA ALA A 68 -7.27 -6.53 -9.04
C ALA A 68 -5.75 -6.62 -8.82
N PRO A 69 -5.27 -7.58 -8.01
CA PRO A 69 -3.85 -7.84 -7.86
C PRO A 69 -3.30 -8.59 -9.08
N PRO A 70 -1.97 -8.66 -9.25
CA PRO A 70 -1.36 -9.40 -10.36
C PRO A 70 -1.62 -10.91 -10.31
N ASP A 71 -1.73 -11.49 -9.12
CA ASP A 71 -2.14 -12.89 -8.92
C ASP A 71 -3.30 -12.97 -7.93
N ARG A 72 -4.49 -13.27 -8.45
CA ARG A 72 -5.71 -13.39 -7.65
C ARG A 72 -5.76 -14.64 -6.77
N ARG A 73 -4.89 -15.61 -6.99
CA ARG A 73 -4.76 -16.78 -6.12
C ARG A 73 -3.95 -16.46 -4.88
N ARG A 74 -3.01 -15.51 -4.99
CA ARG A 74 -2.15 -15.12 -3.87
C ARG A 74 -2.73 -13.95 -3.06
N TRP A 75 -3.42 -13.00 -3.69
CA TRP A 75 -3.94 -11.80 -3.02
C TRP A 75 -5.40 -11.50 -3.38
N VAL A 76 -6.17 -11.07 -2.40
CA VAL A 76 -7.58 -10.70 -2.61
C VAL A 76 -7.72 -9.44 -3.45
N ASN A 77 -6.87 -8.44 -3.23
CA ASN A 77 -6.87 -7.15 -3.92
C ASN A 77 -5.48 -6.52 -3.96
N ALA A 78 -5.36 -5.38 -4.62
CA ALA A 78 -4.10 -4.65 -4.76
C ALA A 78 -3.52 -4.24 -3.40
N ARG A 79 -4.35 -3.85 -2.41
CA ARG A 79 -3.90 -3.53 -1.06
C ARG A 79 -3.15 -4.70 -0.42
N ALA A 80 -3.70 -5.91 -0.50
CA ALA A 80 -3.06 -7.10 0.05
C ALA A 80 -1.71 -7.39 -0.64
N TRP A 81 -1.65 -7.22 -1.96
CA TRP A 81 -0.40 -7.36 -2.70
C TRP A 81 0.65 -6.34 -2.25
N TRP A 82 0.32 -5.05 -2.14
CA TRP A 82 1.26 -4.00 -1.76
C TRP A 82 1.82 -4.19 -0.35
N TYR A 83 0.97 -4.57 0.61
CA TYR A 83 1.40 -4.89 1.97
C TYR A 83 2.34 -6.09 2.02
N ASP A 84 2.02 -7.16 1.28
CA ASP A 84 2.85 -8.36 1.21
C ASP A 84 4.21 -8.06 0.55
N ARG A 85 4.22 -7.21 -0.49
CA ARG A 85 5.45 -6.76 -1.14
C ARG A 85 6.34 -5.97 -0.18
N LEU A 86 5.79 -4.99 0.54
CA LEU A 86 6.54 -4.25 1.55
C LEU A 86 7.10 -5.19 2.62
N ARG A 87 6.30 -6.13 3.11
CA ARG A 87 6.72 -7.13 4.09
C ARG A 87 7.90 -7.98 3.58
N GLU A 88 7.81 -8.48 2.34
CA GLU A 88 8.90 -9.25 1.72
C GLU A 88 10.19 -8.45 1.64
N ASP A 89 10.12 -7.21 1.18
CA ASP A 89 11.30 -6.36 1.03
C ASP A 89 11.90 -5.94 2.39
N MET A 90 11.06 -5.74 3.41
CA MET A 90 11.54 -5.52 4.78
C MET A 90 12.27 -6.75 5.33
N ASN A 91 11.73 -7.95 5.12
CA ASN A 91 12.37 -9.19 5.56
C ASN A 91 13.70 -9.45 4.84
N MET A 92 13.84 -9.00 3.60
CA MET A 92 15.09 -9.08 2.85
C MET A 92 16.09 -7.95 3.19
N GLY A 93 15.71 -7.01 4.09
CA GLY A 93 16.55 -5.86 4.42
C GLY A 93 16.67 -4.83 3.31
N LEU A 94 15.75 -4.84 2.33
CA LEU A 94 15.76 -3.91 1.20
C LEU A 94 15.10 -2.56 1.53
N VAL A 95 14.40 -2.47 2.64
CA VAL A 95 13.73 -1.24 3.11
C VAL A 95 14.53 -0.62 4.25
N ASP A 96 15.04 0.57 4.02
CA ASP A 96 15.71 1.37 5.04
C ASP A 96 14.71 2.41 5.61
N LEU A 97 14.38 2.25 6.89
CA LEU A 97 13.57 3.20 7.64
C LEU A 97 14.50 4.17 8.38
N ASP A 98 14.96 5.21 7.66
CA ASP A 98 15.76 6.30 8.26
C ASP A 98 14.87 7.26 9.05
N LEU A 99 14.13 6.69 9.99
CA LEU A 99 13.22 7.41 10.87
C LEU A 99 13.79 7.44 12.30
N PRO A 100 13.55 8.50 13.06
CA PRO A 100 13.88 8.51 14.49
C PRO A 100 13.30 7.27 15.18
N ARG A 101 14.08 6.59 16.03
CA ARG A 101 13.61 5.40 16.79
C ARG A 101 12.33 5.66 17.61
N GLN A 102 11.93 6.91 17.74
CA GLN A 102 10.78 7.38 18.52
C GLN A 102 9.52 7.59 17.69
N ASP A 103 9.50 7.25 16.38
CA ASP A 103 8.26 7.29 15.60
C ASP A 103 7.31 6.19 16.08
N SER A 104 6.63 6.50 17.19
CA SER A 104 5.75 5.57 17.89
C SER A 104 4.45 5.30 17.13
N VAL A 105 4.01 6.22 16.25
CA VAL A 105 2.72 6.10 15.53
C VAL A 105 2.85 5.14 14.38
N LEU A 106 3.80 5.34 13.47
CA LEU A 106 4.04 4.42 12.36
C LEU A 106 4.31 3.00 12.87
N ARG A 107 5.18 2.86 13.90
CA ARG A 107 5.49 1.55 14.49
C ARG A 107 4.24 0.86 15.06
N LYS A 108 3.40 1.59 15.80
CA LYS A 108 2.13 1.06 16.31
C LYS A 108 1.19 0.61 15.18
N GLN A 109 1.11 1.39 14.12
CA GLN A 109 0.28 1.04 12.97
C GLN A 109 0.83 -0.19 12.24
N MET A 110 2.15 -0.27 12.01
CA MET A 110 2.80 -1.42 11.37
C MET A 110 2.55 -2.73 12.10
N THR A 111 2.64 -2.71 13.44
CA THR A 111 2.42 -3.90 14.28
C THR A 111 0.94 -4.23 14.51
N ALA A 112 0.05 -3.29 14.22
CA ALA A 112 -1.38 -3.48 14.47
C ALA A 112 -2.17 -3.98 13.25
N VAL A 113 -1.64 -3.88 12.03
CA VAL A 113 -2.32 -4.33 10.82
C VAL A 113 -2.29 -5.86 10.74
N ASN A 114 -3.47 -6.48 10.64
CA ASN A 114 -3.60 -7.93 10.50
C ASN A 114 -3.77 -8.34 9.03
N ALA A 115 -3.18 -9.49 8.70
CA ALA A 115 -3.43 -10.22 7.48
C ALA A 115 -4.11 -11.55 7.79
N PHE A 116 -5.01 -11.98 6.92
CA PHE A 116 -5.76 -13.25 7.06
C PHE A 116 -5.63 -14.05 5.77
N ILE A 117 -5.91 -15.35 5.87
CA ILE A 117 -6.20 -16.17 4.70
C ILE A 117 -7.69 -16.04 4.41
N ALA A 118 -8.00 -15.61 3.20
CA ALA A 118 -9.38 -15.44 2.75
C ALA A 118 -10.09 -16.80 2.66
N GLU A 119 -11.39 -16.78 2.88
CA GLU A 119 -12.30 -17.93 2.74
C GLU A 119 -13.22 -17.77 1.52
N GLY A 120 -14.01 -18.82 1.23
CA GLY A 120 -15.00 -18.81 0.15
C GLY A 120 -14.36 -18.70 -1.24
N ALA A 121 -14.87 -17.81 -2.08
CA ALA A 121 -14.44 -17.66 -3.49
C ALA A 121 -12.96 -17.24 -3.69
N ARG A 122 -12.30 -16.78 -2.64
CA ARG A 122 -10.89 -16.38 -2.62
C ARG A 122 -10.07 -17.18 -1.63
N ALA A 123 -10.53 -18.40 -1.28
CA ALA A 123 -9.87 -19.27 -0.30
C ALA A 123 -8.38 -19.44 -0.63
N GLY A 124 -7.53 -19.29 0.38
CA GLY A 124 -6.08 -19.39 0.28
C GLY A 124 -5.36 -18.08 -0.06
N ALA A 125 -6.07 -17.03 -0.51
CA ALA A 125 -5.46 -15.75 -0.82
C ALA A 125 -5.24 -14.88 0.44
N ILE A 126 -4.18 -14.08 0.44
CA ILE A 126 -3.91 -13.10 1.50
C ILE A 126 -4.93 -11.97 1.41
N GLN A 127 -5.54 -11.64 2.54
CA GLN A 127 -6.47 -10.53 2.73
C GLN A 127 -6.01 -9.66 3.89
N MET A 128 -5.95 -8.36 3.68
CA MET A 128 -5.68 -7.41 4.76
C MET A 128 -6.95 -7.10 5.53
N GLU A 129 -6.81 -6.93 6.85
CA GLU A 129 -7.88 -6.38 7.70
C GLU A 129 -8.41 -5.07 7.11
N SER A 130 -9.73 -4.87 7.14
CA SER A 130 -10.30 -3.62 6.66
C SER A 130 -9.93 -2.45 7.60
N LYS A 131 -9.81 -1.24 7.04
CA LYS A 131 -9.58 -0.03 7.87
C LYS A 131 -10.64 0.13 8.96
N ARG A 132 -11.90 -0.21 8.63
CA ARG A 132 -13.02 -0.13 9.57
C ARG A 132 -12.84 -1.09 10.74
N ASP A 133 -12.49 -2.35 10.45
CA ASP A 133 -12.36 -3.39 11.47
C ASP A 133 -11.12 -3.12 12.34
N MET A 134 -10.02 -2.71 11.73
CA MET A 134 -8.84 -2.25 12.48
C MET A 134 -9.18 -1.08 13.40
N LYS A 135 -9.86 -0.05 12.90
CA LYS A 135 -10.27 1.10 13.72
C LYS A 135 -11.21 0.70 14.86
N ALA A 136 -12.10 -0.27 14.64
CA ALA A 136 -12.96 -0.82 15.68
C ALA A 136 -12.15 -1.58 16.76
N ARG A 137 -11.09 -2.30 16.38
CA ARG A 137 -10.25 -3.10 17.26
C ARG A 137 -9.24 -2.26 18.05
N VAL A 138 -8.54 -1.32 17.42
CA VAL A 138 -7.42 -0.59 18.02
C VAL A 138 -7.67 0.92 18.21
N GLY A 139 -8.80 1.45 17.74
CA GLY A 139 -9.21 2.85 17.94
C GLY A 139 -8.64 3.86 16.93
N TYR A 140 -7.79 3.45 15.97
CA TYR A 140 -7.20 4.31 14.96
C TYR A 140 -7.13 3.64 13.59
N SER A 141 -6.95 4.46 12.53
CA SER A 141 -6.76 4.03 11.15
C SER A 141 -5.28 3.83 10.82
N PRO A 142 -4.91 2.91 9.90
CA PRO A 142 -3.52 2.66 9.51
C PRO A 142 -3.01 3.66 8.46
N ASP A 143 -3.31 4.94 8.60
CA ASP A 143 -3.10 5.93 7.55
C ASP A 143 -1.61 6.14 7.21
N GLU A 144 -0.73 6.12 8.22
CA GLU A 144 0.72 6.28 7.99
C GLU A 144 1.34 5.02 7.37
N VAL A 145 0.92 3.82 7.79
CA VAL A 145 1.42 2.60 7.18
C VAL A 145 0.84 2.38 5.78
N ASP A 146 -0.41 2.78 5.50
CA ASP A 146 -0.95 2.77 4.14
C ASP A 146 -0.14 3.74 3.25
N ALA A 147 0.21 4.93 3.74
CA ALA A 147 1.06 5.87 3.01
C ALA A 147 2.46 5.30 2.73
N LEU A 148 3.05 4.62 3.71
CA LEU A 148 4.32 3.91 3.55
C LEU A 148 4.23 2.82 2.47
N VAL A 149 3.19 2.00 2.51
CA VAL A 149 2.92 0.94 1.52
C VAL A 149 2.79 1.52 0.12
N TYR A 150 2.06 2.64 -0.03
CA TYR A 150 1.92 3.30 -1.33
C TYR A 150 3.25 3.88 -1.82
N ALA A 151 3.99 4.54 -0.95
CA ALA A 151 5.30 5.11 -1.30
C ALA A 151 6.34 4.05 -1.70
N HIS A 152 6.17 2.81 -1.24
CA HIS A 152 7.05 1.69 -1.56
C HIS A 152 6.85 1.16 -2.98
N MET A 153 5.65 1.29 -3.57
CA MET A 153 5.34 0.78 -4.91
C MET A 153 5.86 1.71 -6.01
N THR A 154 6.57 1.15 -6.99
CA THR A 154 7.02 1.92 -8.16
C THR A 154 5.98 1.89 -9.28
N PRO A 155 5.93 2.92 -10.16
CA PRO A 155 5.04 2.94 -11.32
C PRO A 155 5.26 1.74 -12.25
N GLU A 156 6.50 1.31 -12.43
CA GLU A 156 6.89 0.18 -13.28
C GLU A 156 6.33 -1.14 -12.75
N GLU A 157 6.37 -1.37 -11.44
CA GLU A 157 5.78 -2.55 -10.81
C GLU A 157 4.26 -2.57 -11.00
N LEU A 158 3.60 -1.42 -10.87
CA LEU A 158 2.16 -1.29 -11.07
C LEU A 158 1.75 -1.55 -12.52
N GLU A 159 2.50 -1.06 -13.51
CA GLU A 159 2.21 -1.20 -14.94
C GLU A 159 2.53 -2.61 -15.46
N THR A 160 3.70 -3.15 -15.17
CA THR A 160 4.15 -4.46 -15.67
C THR A 160 3.20 -5.57 -15.22
N LYS A 161 2.70 -5.50 -14.00
CA LYS A 161 1.81 -6.53 -13.46
C LYS A 161 0.34 -6.37 -13.90
N GLN A 162 -0.10 -5.18 -14.28
CA GLN A 162 -1.40 -4.97 -14.91
C GLN A 162 -1.45 -5.51 -16.35
N ALA A 163 -0.35 -5.44 -17.09
CA ALA A 163 -0.23 -6.03 -18.43
C ALA A 163 -0.30 -7.57 -18.39
N ALA A 164 0.34 -8.21 -17.41
CA ALA A 164 0.32 -9.66 -17.23
C ALA A 164 -1.11 -10.19 -16.93
N THR A 165 -1.95 -9.41 -16.26
CA THR A 165 -3.33 -9.80 -15.93
C THR A 165 -4.26 -9.79 -17.16
N LYS A 166 -3.91 -9.06 -18.22
CA LYS A 166 -4.72 -9.00 -19.47
C LYS A 166 -4.47 -10.18 -20.41
N THR A 167 -3.43 -10.97 -20.21
CA THR A 167 -2.99 -12.03 -21.17
C THR A 167 -3.35 -13.45 -20.72
N THR A 168 -3.92 -13.67 -19.55
CA THR A 168 -4.21 -15.03 -19.06
C THR A 168 -5.64 -15.45 -19.41
N VAL A 169 -5.79 -16.18 -20.51
CA VAL A 169 -6.98 -17.00 -20.80
C VAL A 169 -7.00 -18.15 -19.78
N TYR A 170 -8.14 -18.36 -19.16
CA TYR A 170 -8.36 -19.29 -18.06
C TYR A 170 -8.38 -20.74 -18.58
N GLU A 171 -7.42 -21.55 -18.24
CA GLU A 171 -7.54 -23.01 -18.22
C GLU A 171 -7.66 -23.47 -16.76
N SER A 172 -8.76 -24.12 -16.44
CA SER A 172 -9.07 -24.68 -15.13
C SER A 172 -8.18 -25.91 -14.86
N PRO A 173 -7.45 -26.01 -13.77
CA PRO A 173 -6.82 -27.25 -13.35
C PRO A 173 -7.62 -27.93 -12.24
N ALA A 174 -7.67 -29.26 -12.36
CA ALA A 174 -8.15 -30.18 -11.38
C ALA A 174 -7.40 -30.10 -10.03
N GLU A 175 -8.08 -30.55 -8.98
CA GLU A 175 -7.71 -30.63 -7.59
C GLU A 175 -6.22 -30.89 -7.31
N THR A 176 -5.59 -29.99 -6.60
CA THR A 176 -4.33 -30.26 -5.91
C THR A 176 -4.44 -29.75 -4.48
N MET A 177 -4.31 -30.65 -3.50
CA MET A 177 -4.19 -30.32 -2.08
C MET A 177 -3.01 -29.36 -1.89
N ILE A 178 -3.30 -28.15 -1.42
CA ILE A 178 -2.26 -27.14 -1.17
C ILE A 178 -1.83 -27.28 0.29
N ALA A 179 -0.59 -27.71 0.50
CA ALA A 179 0.09 -27.54 1.77
C ALA A 179 0.20 -26.04 2.08
N VAL A 180 -0.12 -25.64 3.31
CA VAL A 180 0.03 -24.26 3.77
C VAL A 180 1.51 -23.87 3.61
N PRO A 181 1.84 -22.88 2.79
CA PRO A 181 3.23 -22.51 2.55
C PRO A 181 3.91 -22.03 3.84
N ASP A 182 5.17 -22.41 4.04
CA ASP A 182 5.95 -22.08 5.25
C ASP A 182 6.08 -20.58 5.55
N TYR A 183 5.87 -19.72 4.55
CA TYR A 183 5.89 -18.27 4.74
C TYR A 183 4.74 -17.74 5.61
N LEU A 184 3.64 -18.50 5.77
CA LEU A 184 2.54 -18.11 6.67
C LEU A 184 2.88 -18.31 8.14
N ARG A 185 3.82 -19.21 8.46
CA ARG A 185 4.37 -19.37 9.82
C ARG A 185 5.29 -18.21 10.19
N ALA A 186 5.89 -17.54 9.19
CA ALA A 186 6.74 -16.38 9.41
C ALA A 186 5.94 -15.10 9.75
N ILE A 187 4.64 -15.04 9.43
CA ILE A 187 3.79 -13.89 9.76
C ILE A 187 3.55 -13.82 11.28
N GLU A 188 3.40 -14.94 11.97
CA GLU A 188 3.25 -14.96 13.44
C GLU A 188 4.50 -14.48 14.18
N GLY A 189 5.70 -14.63 13.60
CA GLY A 189 6.96 -14.24 14.23
C GLY A 189 7.42 -12.80 13.98
N ILE A 190 6.86 -12.11 12.97
CA ILE A 190 7.30 -10.75 12.61
C ILE A 190 6.60 -9.69 13.45
N PHE A 191 5.41 -9.97 13.94
CA PHE A 191 4.63 -9.07 14.76
C PHE A 191 4.76 -9.36 16.27
N ASP A 192 5.38 -10.49 16.65
CA ASP A 192 5.68 -10.85 18.02
C ASP A 192 7.15 -10.53 18.36
N VAL A 193 7.50 -9.24 18.27
CA VAL A 193 8.74 -8.75 18.88
C VAL A 193 8.39 -8.51 20.36
N GLY A 194 8.50 -9.58 21.15
CA GLY A 194 8.44 -9.50 22.58
C GLY A 194 9.37 -8.41 23.11
N PHE A 195 8.87 -7.60 24.03
CA PHE A 195 9.60 -6.64 24.83
C PHE A 195 10.42 -7.33 25.90
#